data_cb79e89dcad828ce37a0f73e6647d2d3
#
_entry.id   cb79e89dcad828ce37a0f73e6647d2d3
#
_cell.length_a   1.000
_cell.length_b   1.000
_cell.length_c   1.000
_cell.angle_alpha   90.00
_cell.angle_beta   90.00
_cell.angle_gamma   90.00
#
_symmetry.space_group_name_H-M   'P 1'
#
loop_
_entity.id
_entity.type
_entity.pdbx_description
1 polymer ?
#
loop_
_entity_poly.entity_id
_entity_poly.type
_entity_poly.pdbx_seq_one_letter_code
_entity_poly.pdbx_strand_id
1 'polypeptide(L)'
;GTYTFADGRKYVGAYKDGKKNGQGTFTWTNGNKYVGAYKDDNKHGQGTYTLANGCKYVGAWKDGKQHGQGTATFASGDKYVGAWKDGKRHGQGTYTFASGDKYVGAFKDGKKHGQGTFTFADGRKYVGAWKDGKKQEGTMTYVSGNKYVGAWKDDKKHGHGTYTFADGRKYVGAYKDG
;
A
#
# COMPACT_ATOMS: atom_id res chain seq x y z
N GLY A 1 20.10 -8.29 26.88
CA GLY A 1 20.76 -9.58 26.75
C GLY A 1 20.85 -10.07 25.32
N THR A 2 21.62 -11.13 25.12
CA THR A 2 21.75 -11.82 23.83
C THR A 2 21.26 -13.26 24.00
N TYR A 3 20.45 -13.74 23.09
CA TYR A 3 19.99 -15.13 23.06
C TYR A 3 20.14 -15.72 21.65
N THR A 4 20.84 -16.83 21.54
CA THR A 4 20.97 -17.58 20.29
C THR A 4 20.18 -18.87 20.41
N PHE A 5 19.23 -19.08 19.51
CA PHE A 5 18.38 -20.25 19.44
C PHE A 5 19.15 -21.42 18.82
N ALA A 6 18.77 -22.68 19.16
CA ALA A 6 19.41 -23.88 18.63
C ALA A 6 19.40 -23.96 17.08
N ASP A 7 18.41 -23.36 16.44
CA ASP A 7 18.28 -23.30 14.98
C ASP A 7 19.08 -22.14 14.34
N GLY A 8 19.90 -21.40 15.12
CA GLY A 8 20.75 -20.32 14.65
C GLY A 8 20.11 -18.95 14.59
N ARG A 9 18.80 -18.79 14.87
CA ARG A 9 18.19 -17.46 15.05
C ARG A 9 18.83 -16.76 16.24
N LYS A 10 18.85 -15.43 16.23
CA LYS A 10 19.47 -14.62 17.29
C LYS A 10 18.56 -13.45 17.68
N TYR A 11 18.43 -13.23 18.98
CA TYR A 11 17.85 -12.02 19.53
C TYR A 11 18.88 -11.27 20.38
N VAL A 12 18.95 -9.97 20.18
CA VAL A 12 19.75 -9.04 21.00
C VAL A 12 18.84 -7.90 21.45
N GLY A 13 18.58 -7.80 22.75
CA GLY A 13 17.66 -6.76 23.22
C GLY A 13 17.28 -6.89 24.69
N ALA A 14 16.28 -6.12 25.06
CA ALA A 14 15.74 -6.10 26.40
C ALA A 14 14.79 -7.28 26.66
N TYR A 15 14.80 -7.77 27.89
CA TYR A 15 13.88 -8.78 28.41
C TYR A 15 13.21 -8.24 29.69
N LYS A 16 11.99 -8.62 29.90
CA LYS A 16 11.25 -8.45 31.16
C LYS A 16 10.47 -9.73 31.42
N ASP A 17 10.59 -10.27 32.62
CA ASP A 17 9.89 -11.51 33.04
C ASP A 17 10.05 -12.68 32.04
N GLY A 18 11.29 -12.88 31.52
CA GLY A 18 11.62 -13.92 30.56
C GLY A 18 11.15 -13.69 29.12
N LYS A 19 10.43 -12.59 28.83
CA LYS A 19 9.90 -12.23 27.52
C LYS A 19 10.67 -11.07 26.91
N LYS A 20 10.78 -11.05 25.55
CA LYS A 20 11.28 -9.89 24.83
C LYS A 20 10.38 -8.69 25.12
N ASN A 21 10.97 -7.62 25.64
CA ASN A 21 10.24 -6.41 26.04
C ASN A 21 11.16 -5.20 25.91
N GLY A 22 10.71 -4.11 25.29
CA GLY A 22 11.57 -2.97 24.96
C GLY A 22 12.26 -3.11 23.62
N GLN A 23 13.39 -2.43 23.40
CA GLN A 23 14.10 -2.42 22.13
C GLN A 23 14.89 -3.72 21.92
N GLY A 24 14.88 -4.22 20.70
CA GLY A 24 15.63 -5.42 20.35
C GLY A 24 15.80 -5.63 18.84
N THR A 25 16.77 -6.47 18.53
CA THR A 25 17.06 -6.95 17.17
C THR A 25 16.84 -8.45 17.12
N PHE A 26 16.02 -8.92 16.20
CA PHE A 26 15.86 -10.34 15.90
C PHE A 26 16.39 -10.63 14.50
N THR A 27 17.28 -11.58 14.36
CA THR A 27 17.85 -12.01 13.09
C THR A 27 17.44 -13.48 12.86
N TRP A 28 16.85 -13.75 11.70
CA TRP A 28 16.49 -15.10 11.25
C TRP A 28 17.63 -15.70 10.43
N THR A 29 17.70 -17.01 10.38
CA THR A 29 18.72 -17.77 9.63
C THR A 29 18.66 -17.52 8.12
N ASN A 30 17.49 -17.14 7.59
CA ASN A 30 17.31 -16.78 6.18
C ASN A 30 17.73 -15.33 5.84
N GLY A 31 18.37 -14.62 6.77
CA GLY A 31 18.82 -13.24 6.58
C GLY A 31 17.76 -12.17 6.86
N ASN A 32 16.52 -12.53 7.16
CA ASN A 32 15.53 -11.56 7.60
C ASN A 32 15.94 -10.93 8.93
N LYS A 33 15.57 -9.66 9.16
CA LYS A 33 15.92 -8.93 10.37
C LYS A 33 14.79 -8.01 10.82
N TYR A 34 14.50 -8.02 12.12
CA TYR A 34 13.65 -7.00 12.73
C TYR A 34 14.46 -6.20 13.75
N VAL A 35 14.33 -4.88 13.72
CA VAL A 35 14.91 -3.96 14.70
C VAL A 35 13.79 -3.06 15.18
N GLY A 36 13.47 -3.10 16.47
CA GLY A 36 12.38 -2.28 16.99
C GLY A 36 11.91 -2.71 18.37
N ALA A 37 10.78 -2.15 18.77
CA ALA A 37 10.18 -2.43 20.05
C ALA A 37 9.47 -3.79 20.09
N TYR A 38 9.51 -4.41 21.26
CA TYR A 38 8.82 -5.64 21.63
C TYR A 38 7.97 -5.42 22.87
N LYS A 39 6.87 -6.13 22.95
CA LYS A 39 6.04 -6.27 24.15
C LYS A 39 5.56 -7.71 24.23
N ASP A 40 5.85 -8.37 25.37
CA ASP A 40 5.45 -9.76 25.63
C ASP A 40 5.74 -10.67 24.44
N ASP A 41 7.02 -10.71 23.98
CA ASP A 41 7.54 -11.46 22.83
C ASP A 41 7.06 -11.00 21.44
N ASN A 42 6.09 -10.13 21.33
CA ASN A 42 5.54 -9.64 20.08
C ASN A 42 6.21 -8.34 19.63
N LYS A 43 6.39 -8.18 18.30
CA LYS A 43 6.72 -6.88 17.72
C LYS A 43 5.62 -5.89 18.09
N HIS A 44 6.00 -4.74 18.67
CA HIS A 44 5.06 -3.73 19.15
C HIS A 44 5.71 -2.34 19.06
N GLY A 45 4.89 -1.26 18.90
CA GLY A 45 5.46 0.09 18.75
C GLY A 45 6.17 0.28 17.42
N GLN A 46 7.25 1.05 17.37
CA GLN A 46 7.99 1.33 16.13
C GLN A 46 9.04 0.25 15.85
N GLY A 47 9.19 -0.09 14.58
CA GLY A 47 10.20 -1.07 14.18
C GLY A 47 10.40 -1.15 12.67
N THR A 48 11.58 -1.69 12.31
CA THR A 48 11.98 -1.95 10.93
C THR A 48 12.09 -3.46 10.72
N TYR A 49 11.39 -3.98 9.74
CA TYR A 49 11.52 -5.36 9.27
C TYR A 49 12.14 -5.36 7.87
N THR A 50 13.27 -6.02 7.73
CA THR A 50 13.98 -6.17 6.46
C THR A 50 14.00 -7.65 6.09
N LEU A 51 13.59 -7.97 4.88
CA LEU A 51 13.65 -9.32 4.33
C LEU A 51 14.92 -9.49 3.49
N ALA A 52 15.44 -10.72 3.42
CA ALA A 52 16.61 -11.04 2.63
C ALA A 52 16.50 -10.72 1.14
N ASN A 53 15.25 -10.69 0.61
CA ASN A 53 14.97 -10.32 -0.78
C ASN A 53 14.94 -8.81 -1.04
N GLY A 54 15.31 -7.97 -0.06
CA GLY A 54 15.35 -6.52 -0.18
C GLY A 54 14.03 -5.80 0.17
N CYS A 55 12.94 -6.52 0.42
CA CYS A 55 11.72 -5.89 0.93
C CYS A 55 11.95 -5.32 2.33
N LYS A 56 11.35 -4.16 2.62
CA LYS A 56 11.51 -3.48 3.91
C LYS A 56 10.19 -2.86 4.36
N TYR A 57 9.88 -2.99 5.64
CA TYR A 57 8.82 -2.23 6.29
C TYR A 57 9.40 -1.41 7.44
N VAL A 58 9.04 -0.14 7.51
CA VAL A 58 9.37 0.78 8.61
C VAL A 58 8.09 1.40 9.12
N GLY A 59 7.76 1.21 10.37
CA GLY A 59 6.53 1.78 10.91
C GLY A 59 6.05 1.12 12.19
N ALA A 60 4.78 1.37 12.50
CA ALA A 60 4.14 0.90 13.71
C ALA A 60 3.75 -0.59 13.62
N TRP A 61 3.84 -1.27 14.76
CA TRP A 61 3.52 -2.67 14.97
C TRP A 61 2.60 -2.82 16.17
N LYS A 62 1.69 -3.74 16.08
CA LYS A 62 0.83 -4.15 17.18
C LYS A 62 0.66 -5.66 17.15
N ASP A 63 0.98 -6.32 18.29
CA ASP A 63 0.80 -7.77 18.48
C ASP A 63 1.40 -8.59 17.32
N GLY A 64 2.63 -8.25 16.91
CA GLY A 64 3.38 -8.93 15.86
C GLY A 64 3.01 -8.52 14.42
N LYS A 65 1.98 -7.69 14.21
CA LYS A 65 1.49 -7.28 12.88
C LYS A 65 1.76 -5.80 12.61
N GLN A 66 1.94 -5.44 11.33
CA GLN A 66 1.97 -4.04 10.91
C GLN A 66 0.63 -3.38 11.23
N HIS A 67 0.67 -2.23 11.90
CA HIS A 67 -0.51 -1.50 12.35
C HIS A 67 -0.20 -0.01 12.47
N GLY A 68 -1.18 0.88 12.23
CA GLY A 68 -0.93 2.33 12.25
C GLY A 68 -0.19 2.81 10.98
N GLN A 69 0.68 3.81 11.09
CA GLN A 69 1.41 4.37 9.96
C GLN A 69 2.69 3.59 9.66
N GLY A 70 2.98 3.40 8.39
CA GLY A 70 4.21 2.72 7.98
C GLY A 70 4.52 2.85 6.49
N THR A 71 5.79 2.60 6.19
CA THR A 71 6.32 2.58 4.82
C THR A 71 6.78 1.17 4.48
N ALA A 72 6.28 0.62 3.39
CA ALA A 72 6.79 -0.61 2.79
C ALA A 72 7.50 -0.29 1.47
N THR A 73 8.69 -0.86 1.28
CA THR A 73 9.41 -0.88 0.01
C THR A 73 9.53 -2.33 -0.44
N PHE A 74 9.17 -2.61 -1.67
CA PHE A 74 9.15 -3.95 -2.23
C PHE A 74 10.38 -4.18 -3.13
N ALA A 75 10.78 -5.44 -3.30
CA ALA A 75 11.89 -5.81 -4.16
C ALA A 75 11.69 -5.39 -5.63
N SER A 76 10.43 -5.24 -6.05
CA SER A 76 10.08 -4.71 -7.37
C SER A 76 10.43 -3.23 -7.58
N GLY A 77 10.75 -2.49 -6.49
CA GLY A 77 10.89 -1.04 -6.48
C GLY A 77 9.60 -0.30 -6.14
N ASP A 78 8.50 -1.00 -5.98
CA ASP A 78 7.24 -0.40 -5.51
C ASP A 78 7.40 0.13 -4.08
N LYS A 79 6.62 1.15 -3.74
CA LYS A 79 6.59 1.73 -2.39
C LYS A 79 5.16 2.03 -1.94
N TYR A 80 4.86 1.70 -0.70
CA TYR A 80 3.62 2.14 -0.05
C TYR A 80 3.95 2.96 1.19
N VAL A 81 3.27 4.10 1.34
CA VAL A 81 3.32 4.94 2.53
C VAL A 81 1.88 5.19 2.99
N GLY A 82 1.53 4.79 4.19
CA GLY A 82 0.17 4.99 4.68
C GLY A 82 -0.21 4.12 5.85
N ALA A 83 -1.52 4.03 6.06
CA ALA A 83 -2.10 3.31 7.17
C ALA A 83 -2.13 1.79 6.94
N TRP A 84 -1.95 1.05 8.02
CA TRP A 84 -1.95 -0.39 8.11
C TRP A 84 -2.89 -0.86 9.22
N LYS A 85 -3.53 -1.98 8.99
CA LYS A 85 -4.34 -2.67 9.99
C LYS A 85 -4.13 -4.17 9.85
N ASP A 86 -3.68 -4.81 10.94
CA ASP A 86 -3.50 -6.26 11.02
C ASP A 86 -2.68 -6.86 9.87
N GLY A 87 -1.60 -6.18 9.48
CA GLY A 87 -0.69 -6.60 8.42
C GLY A 87 -1.13 -6.24 6.99
N LYS A 88 -2.26 -5.53 6.83
CA LYS A 88 -2.78 -5.13 5.52
C LYS A 88 -2.81 -3.62 5.37
N ARG A 89 -2.60 -3.11 4.17
CA ARG A 89 -2.85 -1.70 3.83
C ARG A 89 -4.32 -1.40 4.07
N HIS A 90 -4.61 -0.38 4.88
CA HIS A 90 -5.98 -0.02 5.27
C HIS A 90 -6.05 1.47 5.60
N GLY A 91 -7.13 2.17 5.24
CA GLY A 91 -7.22 3.63 5.40
C GLY A 91 -6.49 4.37 4.29
N GLN A 92 -6.03 5.61 4.55
CA GLN A 92 -5.38 6.45 3.55
C GLN A 92 -3.92 6.05 3.32
N GLY A 93 -3.51 6.14 2.05
CA GLY A 93 -2.12 5.84 1.69
C GLY A 93 -1.76 6.24 0.26
N THR A 94 -0.47 6.22 0.01
CA THR A 94 0.13 6.43 -1.31
C THR A 94 0.86 5.16 -1.73
N TYR A 95 0.52 4.63 -2.88
CA TYR A 95 1.25 3.54 -3.53
C TYR A 95 1.94 4.07 -4.79
N THR A 96 3.25 3.99 -4.83
CA THR A 96 4.07 4.34 -5.99
C THR A 96 4.58 3.04 -6.61
N PHE A 97 4.27 2.82 -7.86
CA PHE A 97 4.71 1.65 -8.62
C PHE A 97 6.11 1.91 -9.20
N ALA A 98 6.89 0.86 -9.39
CA ALA A 98 8.19 0.95 -10.07
C ALA A 98 8.06 1.46 -11.51
N SER A 99 6.91 1.27 -12.15
CA SER A 99 6.56 1.83 -13.47
C SER A 99 6.47 3.36 -13.50
N GLY A 100 6.42 4.03 -12.35
CA GLY A 100 6.14 5.46 -12.22
C GLY A 100 4.66 5.80 -12.01
N ASP A 101 3.77 4.83 -12.10
CA ASP A 101 2.37 5.02 -11.73
C ASP A 101 2.24 5.35 -10.24
N LYS A 102 1.18 6.06 -9.86
CA LYS A 102 0.94 6.44 -8.47
C LYS A 102 -0.55 6.38 -8.12
N TYR A 103 -0.87 5.77 -6.99
CA TYR A 103 -2.20 5.84 -6.39
C TYR A 103 -2.14 6.57 -5.06
N VAL A 104 -3.04 7.53 -4.86
CA VAL A 104 -3.25 8.24 -3.60
C VAL A 104 -4.72 8.11 -3.24
N GLY A 105 -5.03 7.48 -2.12
CA GLY A 105 -6.42 7.28 -1.72
C GLY A 105 -6.61 6.22 -0.65
N ALA A 106 -7.85 5.79 -0.50
CA ALA A 106 -8.22 4.82 0.50
C ALA A 106 -7.88 3.38 0.07
N PHE A 107 -7.53 2.58 1.07
CA PHE A 107 -7.31 1.14 0.98
C PHE A 107 -8.20 0.41 1.97
N LYS A 108 -8.65 -0.77 1.60
CA LYS A 108 -9.32 -1.72 2.48
C LYS A 108 -8.78 -3.11 2.22
N ASP A 109 -8.29 -3.78 3.27
CA ASP A 109 -7.77 -5.16 3.22
C ASP A 109 -6.73 -5.38 2.10
N GLY A 110 -5.84 -4.39 1.90
CA GLY A 110 -4.76 -4.44 0.91
C GLY A 110 -5.13 -3.95 -0.49
N LYS A 111 -6.41 -3.68 -0.77
CA LYS A 111 -6.91 -3.26 -2.10
C LYS A 111 -7.28 -1.77 -2.12
N LYS A 112 -7.15 -1.11 -3.27
CA LYS A 112 -7.72 0.22 -3.51
C LYS A 112 -9.24 0.17 -3.28
N HIS A 113 -9.76 1.07 -2.45
CA HIS A 113 -11.18 1.10 -2.08
C HIS A 113 -11.58 2.52 -1.68
N GLY A 114 -12.86 2.92 -1.89
CA GLY A 114 -13.32 4.29 -1.60
C GLY A 114 -12.77 5.29 -2.61
N GLN A 115 -12.57 6.54 -2.21
CA GLN A 115 -12.09 7.61 -3.10
C GLN A 115 -10.57 7.55 -3.28
N GLY A 116 -10.11 7.82 -4.49
CA GLY A 116 -8.69 7.85 -4.78
C GLY A 116 -8.35 8.40 -6.16
N THR A 117 -7.11 8.85 -6.27
CA THR A 117 -6.50 9.33 -7.51
C THR A 117 -5.45 8.34 -7.99
N PHE A 118 -5.56 7.91 -9.22
CA PHE A 118 -4.51 7.14 -9.90
C PHE A 118 -3.90 8.01 -11.01
N THR A 119 -2.62 8.29 -10.90
CA THR A 119 -1.83 8.99 -11.91
C THR A 119 -0.98 7.96 -12.63
N PHE A 120 -1.16 7.83 -13.93
CA PHE A 120 -0.36 6.96 -14.78
C PHE A 120 0.99 7.59 -15.08
N ALA A 121 2.02 6.78 -15.33
CA ALA A 121 3.35 7.26 -15.68
C ALA A 121 3.34 8.09 -16.98
N ASP A 122 2.40 7.83 -17.88
CA ASP A 122 2.19 8.58 -19.12
C ASP A 122 1.46 9.92 -18.94
N GLY A 123 1.10 10.29 -17.70
CA GLY A 123 0.43 11.54 -17.37
C GLY A 123 -1.10 11.49 -17.35
N ARG A 124 -1.74 10.40 -17.79
CA ARG A 124 -3.19 10.22 -17.60
C ARG A 124 -3.53 10.20 -16.11
N LYS A 125 -4.73 10.62 -15.75
CA LYS A 125 -5.16 10.69 -14.36
C LYS A 125 -6.62 10.24 -14.21
N TYR A 126 -6.85 9.30 -13.30
CA TYR A 126 -8.19 8.93 -12.86
C TYR A 126 -8.43 9.43 -11.44
N VAL A 127 -9.57 10.09 -11.23
CA VAL A 127 -10.05 10.55 -9.91
C VAL A 127 -11.45 10.00 -9.72
N GLY A 128 -11.68 9.21 -8.70
CA GLY A 128 -13.00 8.63 -8.46
C GLY A 128 -13.02 7.51 -7.44
N ALA A 129 -14.16 6.80 -7.46
CA ALA A 129 -14.41 5.69 -6.57
C ALA A 129 -13.70 4.41 -7.02
N TRP A 130 -13.29 3.61 -6.04
CA TRP A 130 -12.64 2.32 -6.20
C TRP A 130 -13.35 1.27 -5.34
N LYS A 131 -13.47 0.08 -5.85
CA LYS A 131 -13.96 -1.07 -5.10
C LYS A 131 -13.11 -2.30 -5.42
N ASP A 132 -12.49 -2.88 -4.39
CA ASP A 132 -11.68 -4.10 -4.49
C ASP A 132 -10.59 -4.03 -5.59
N GLY A 133 -9.99 -2.84 -5.75
CA GLY A 133 -8.92 -2.57 -6.72
C GLY A 133 -9.38 -2.07 -8.08
N LYS A 134 -10.69 -2.10 -8.38
CA LYS A 134 -11.28 -1.70 -9.67
C LYS A 134 -11.93 -0.31 -9.60
N LYS A 135 -11.82 0.44 -10.71
CA LYS A 135 -12.54 1.71 -10.89
C LYS A 135 -14.05 1.49 -10.90
N GLN A 136 -14.80 2.43 -10.33
CA GLN A 136 -16.27 2.42 -10.30
C GLN A 136 -16.83 3.61 -11.07
N GLU A 137 -16.99 4.75 -10.42
CA GLU A 137 -17.43 6.01 -11.02
C GLU A 137 -16.35 7.07 -10.81
N GLY A 138 -16.07 7.84 -11.84
CA GLY A 138 -15.02 8.85 -11.74
C GLY A 138 -14.69 9.53 -13.05
N THR A 139 -13.64 10.33 -12.98
CA THR A 139 -13.12 11.13 -14.08
C THR A 139 -11.77 10.58 -14.53
N MET A 140 -11.65 10.29 -15.83
CA MET A 140 -10.36 10.07 -16.50
C MET A 140 -10.00 11.32 -17.28
N THR A 141 -8.83 11.88 -17.04
CA THR A 141 -8.22 12.94 -17.84
C THR A 141 -7.08 12.33 -18.64
N TYR A 142 -7.09 12.56 -19.94
CA TYR A 142 -6.09 12.08 -20.89
C TYR A 142 -5.04 13.16 -21.15
N VAL A 143 -3.84 12.75 -21.55
CA VAL A 143 -2.73 13.67 -21.91
C VAL A 143 -3.12 14.60 -23.05
N SER A 144 -3.97 14.14 -23.97
CA SER A 144 -4.54 14.95 -25.07
C SER A 144 -5.43 16.11 -24.60
N GLY A 145 -5.76 16.19 -23.31
CA GLY A 145 -6.75 17.13 -22.79
C GLY A 145 -8.19 16.60 -22.81
N ASN A 146 -8.42 15.44 -23.46
CA ASN A 146 -9.73 14.80 -23.41
C ASN A 146 -10.08 14.37 -21.99
N LYS A 147 -11.38 14.26 -21.69
CA LYS A 147 -11.88 13.89 -20.38
C LYS A 147 -13.08 12.97 -20.49
N TYR A 148 -13.11 11.92 -19.69
CA TYR A 148 -14.30 11.09 -19.50
C TYR A 148 -14.78 11.18 -18.06
N VAL A 149 -16.07 11.40 -17.87
CA VAL A 149 -16.76 11.38 -16.57
C VAL A 149 -17.88 10.37 -16.66
N GLY A 150 -17.86 9.34 -15.83
CA GLY A 150 -18.89 8.31 -15.85
C GLY A 150 -18.50 7.03 -15.13
N ALA A 151 -19.33 6.00 -15.35
CA ALA A 151 -19.15 4.71 -14.74
C ALA A 151 -18.06 3.87 -15.45
N TRP A 152 -17.47 2.95 -14.67
CA TRP A 152 -16.45 2.02 -15.11
C TRP A 152 -16.79 0.60 -14.63
N LYS A 153 -16.52 -0.37 -15.47
CA LYS A 153 -16.63 -1.79 -15.13
C LYS A 153 -15.41 -2.52 -15.70
N ASP A 154 -14.74 -3.29 -14.86
CA ASP A 154 -13.51 -4.02 -15.22
C ASP A 154 -12.47 -3.13 -15.94
N ASP A 155 -12.30 -1.92 -15.37
CA ASP A 155 -11.40 -0.85 -15.85
C ASP A 155 -11.73 -0.27 -17.25
N LYS A 156 -12.87 -0.63 -17.83
CA LYS A 156 -13.41 -0.08 -19.08
C LYS A 156 -14.56 0.90 -18.81
N LYS A 157 -14.74 1.89 -19.69
CA LYS A 157 -15.92 2.78 -19.64
C LYS A 157 -17.18 1.93 -19.80
N HIS A 158 -18.17 2.15 -18.95
CA HIS A 158 -19.40 1.37 -18.95
C HIS A 158 -20.57 2.21 -18.43
N GLY A 159 -21.82 1.88 -18.87
CA GLY A 159 -22.99 2.63 -18.48
C GLY A 159 -23.01 4.03 -19.06
N HIS A 160 -23.65 4.98 -18.38
CA HIS A 160 -23.75 6.36 -18.85
C HIS A 160 -22.49 7.15 -18.52
N GLY A 161 -22.08 8.04 -19.42
CA GLY A 161 -20.95 8.93 -19.20
C GLY A 161 -20.90 10.06 -20.22
N THR A 162 -20.05 11.04 -19.89
CA THR A 162 -19.74 12.19 -20.75
C THR A 162 -18.28 12.14 -21.15
N TYR A 163 -18.02 12.11 -22.44
CA TYR A 163 -16.69 12.31 -23.01
C TYR A 163 -16.58 13.73 -23.57
N THR A 164 -15.64 14.48 -23.06
CA THR A 164 -15.34 15.84 -23.55
C THR A 164 -14.02 15.78 -24.30
N PHE A 165 -14.02 16.19 -25.56
CA PHE A 165 -12.82 16.32 -26.38
C PHE A 165 -12.05 17.59 -26.01
N ALA A 166 -10.76 17.63 -26.32
CA ALA A 166 -9.90 18.78 -26.03
C ALA A 166 -10.37 20.06 -26.74
N ASP A 167 -11.06 19.94 -27.88
CA ASP A 167 -11.67 21.03 -28.63
C ASP A 167 -13.04 21.51 -28.09
N GLY A 168 -13.48 20.90 -26.97
CA GLY A 168 -14.73 21.27 -26.30
C GLY A 168 -15.97 20.49 -26.77
N ARG A 169 -15.90 19.73 -27.86
CA ARG A 169 -17.01 18.86 -28.26
C ARG A 169 -17.31 17.82 -27.19
N LYS A 170 -18.56 17.38 -27.08
CA LYS A 170 -19.00 16.41 -26.09
C LYS A 170 -19.79 15.28 -26.70
N TYR A 171 -19.58 14.09 -26.18
CA TYR A 171 -20.48 12.96 -26.33
C TYR A 171 -21.08 12.61 -24.97
N VAL A 172 -22.39 12.55 -24.89
CA VAL A 172 -23.13 12.11 -23.69
C VAL A 172 -23.95 10.90 -24.07
N GLY A 173 -23.72 9.80 -23.43
CA GLY A 173 -24.43 8.56 -23.80
C GLY A 173 -23.96 7.33 -23.05
N ALA A 174 -24.44 6.18 -23.53
CA ALA A 174 -24.08 4.88 -22.99
C ALA A 174 -22.77 4.36 -23.57
N TYR A 175 -21.99 3.70 -22.72
CA TYR A 175 -20.77 2.99 -23.06
C TYR A 175 -20.93 1.51 -22.71
N LYS A 176 -20.44 0.64 -23.56
CA LYS A 176 -20.39 -0.79 -23.34
C LYS A 176 -19.00 -1.28 -23.72
N ASP A 177 -18.26 -1.74 -22.69
CA ASP A 177 -16.93 -2.35 -22.82
C ASP A 177 -15.83 -1.46 -23.46
N GLY A 178 -15.94 -0.12 -23.26
CA GLY A 178 -14.90 0.86 -23.61
C GLY A 178 -15.31 1.90 -24.62
#